data_c084755d80b07b1e3840384d4a6302ee
#
_entry.id   c084755d80b07b1e3840384d4a6302ee
#
_cell.length_a   1.000
_cell.length_b   1.000
_cell.length_c   1.000
_cell.angle_alpha   90.00
_cell.angle_beta   90.00
_cell.angle_gamma   90.00
#
_symmetry.space_group_name_H-M   'P 1'
#
loop_
_entity.id
_entity.type
_entity.pdbx_description
1 polymer ?
#
loop_
_entity_poly.entity_id
_entity_poly.type
_entity_poly.pdbx_seq_one_letter_code
_entity_poly.pdbx_strand_id
1 'polypeptide(L)'
;MATKTMKVTLEQVGTVRFTATGGSGATHLVEGAPDIGGEGQGARPMELFLSSVASCSAMDVLVILRKQREPIENLRIEIEGTRADAIPSPFTSMKMVFIAKGAVNEHKLQRAVSLAVEKYCSARATIPHVEVTWEARLEP
;
A
#
# COMPACT_ATOMS: atom_id res chain seq x y z
N MET A 1 21.40 12.44 -11.29
CA MET A 1 20.70 11.23 -10.85
C MET A 1 19.97 10.59 -12.02
N ALA A 2 20.16 9.30 -12.22
CA ALA A 2 19.46 8.58 -13.26
C ALA A 2 17.96 8.49 -12.94
N THR A 3 17.12 8.55 -13.97
CA THR A 3 15.68 8.39 -13.85
C THR A 3 15.21 7.12 -14.55
N LYS A 4 14.04 6.64 -14.17
CA LYS A 4 13.37 5.53 -14.83
C LYS A 4 11.90 5.84 -14.98
N THR A 5 11.31 5.38 -16.07
CA THR A 5 9.93 5.70 -16.43
C THR A 5 9.05 4.46 -16.31
N MET A 6 7.85 4.66 -15.79
CA MET A 6 6.80 3.64 -15.73
C MET A 6 5.59 4.13 -16.48
N LYS A 7 4.82 3.20 -17.03
CA LYS A 7 3.61 3.53 -17.76
C LYS A 7 2.48 2.59 -17.36
N VAL A 8 1.31 3.15 -17.16
CA VAL A 8 0.07 2.41 -16.94
C VAL A 8 -0.94 2.92 -17.96
N THR A 9 -1.67 1.99 -18.59
CA THR A 9 -2.73 2.33 -19.56
C THR A 9 -4.07 1.98 -18.94
N LEU A 10 -5.03 2.90 -19.02
CA LEU A 10 -6.40 2.68 -18.54
C LEU A 10 -7.34 2.74 -19.73
N GLU A 11 -8.25 1.75 -19.82
CA GLU A 11 -9.33 1.73 -20.83
C GLU A 11 -10.67 1.65 -20.14
N GLN A 12 -11.62 2.47 -20.58
CA GLN A 12 -12.97 2.49 -20.05
C GLN A 12 -13.70 1.20 -20.43
N VAL A 13 -14.27 0.52 -19.43
CA VAL A 13 -15.04 -0.72 -19.62
C VAL A 13 -16.40 -0.69 -18.92
N GLY A 14 -16.83 0.47 -18.50
CA GLY A 14 -18.12 0.72 -17.85
C GLY A 14 -18.30 2.20 -17.66
N THR A 15 -19.42 2.62 -17.05
CA THR A 15 -19.74 4.04 -16.88
C THR A 15 -18.60 4.81 -16.19
N VAL A 16 -18.09 4.28 -15.10
CA VAL A 16 -16.95 4.83 -14.36
C VAL A 16 -15.97 3.72 -13.97
N ARG A 17 -15.79 2.76 -14.85
CA ARG A 17 -14.92 1.61 -14.62
C ARG A 17 -13.86 1.52 -15.69
N PHE A 18 -12.64 1.24 -15.28
CA PHE A 18 -11.48 1.11 -16.15
C PHE A 18 -10.72 -0.17 -15.88
N THR A 19 -10.16 -0.76 -16.93
CA THR A 19 -9.07 -1.71 -16.75
C THR A 19 -7.78 -0.93 -16.73
N ALA A 20 -6.89 -1.27 -15.78
CA ALA A 20 -5.57 -0.68 -15.68
C ALA A 20 -4.53 -1.77 -15.93
N THR A 21 -3.62 -1.53 -16.86
CA THR A 21 -2.55 -2.47 -17.22
C THR A 21 -1.21 -1.75 -17.16
N GLY A 22 -0.29 -2.27 -16.37
CA GLY A 22 1.06 -1.73 -16.22
C GLY A 22 2.10 -2.54 -16.96
N GLY A 23 3.35 -2.13 -16.85
CA GLY A 23 4.49 -2.79 -17.50
C GLY A 23 4.74 -4.22 -17.03
N SER A 24 4.24 -4.59 -15.85
CA SER A 24 4.30 -5.98 -15.35
C SER A 24 3.39 -6.93 -16.11
N GLY A 25 2.45 -6.40 -16.91
CA GLY A 25 1.45 -7.19 -17.61
C GLY A 25 0.21 -7.49 -16.79
N ALA A 26 0.22 -7.22 -15.49
CA ALA A 26 -0.93 -7.44 -14.62
C ALA A 26 -2.03 -6.40 -14.90
N THR A 27 -3.27 -6.87 -14.89
CA THR A 27 -4.45 -6.02 -15.12
C THR A 27 -5.36 -6.06 -13.90
N HIS A 28 -5.93 -4.92 -13.56
CA HIS A 28 -6.92 -4.84 -12.49
C HIS A 28 -8.02 -3.83 -12.84
N LEU A 29 -9.15 -3.91 -12.14
CA LEU A 29 -10.27 -2.99 -12.33
C LEU A 29 -10.23 -1.86 -11.32
N VAL A 30 -10.48 -0.65 -11.82
CA VAL A 30 -10.63 0.56 -11.01
C VAL A 30 -12.01 1.12 -11.29
N GLU A 31 -12.74 1.49 -10.25
CA GLU A 31 -14.11 1.96 -10.42
C GLU A 31 -14.47 3.05 -9.43
N GLY A 32 -15.33 3.97 -9.87
CA GLY A 32 -15.87 5.02 -9.04
C GLY A 32 -16.98 4.53 -8.11
N ALA A 33 -17.42 5.40 -7.22
CA ALA A 33 -18.46 5.10 -6.23
C ALA A 33 -19.85 4.95 -6.89
N PRO A 34 -20.80 4.27 -6.21
CA PRO A 34 -22.15 4.09 -6.75
C PRO A 34 -22.87 5.37 -7.10
N ASP A 35 -22.66 6.45 -6.35
CA ASP A 35 -23.30 7.76 -6.58
C ASP A 35 -22.90 8.40 -7.91
N ILE A 36 -21.80 7.99 -8.52
CA ILE A 36 -21.39 8.44 -9.84
C ILE A 36 -21.51 7.36 -10.93
N GLY A 37 -22.14 6.23 -10.61
CA GLY A 37 -22.41 5.16 -11.56
C GLY A 37 -21.59 3.90 -11.38
N GLY A 38 -20.88 3.75 -10.26
CA GLY A 38 -20.11 2.54 -9.97
C GLY A 38 -21.01 1.34 -9.68
N GLU A 39 -20.55 0.14 -10.07
CA GLU A 39 -21.28 -1.11 -9.92
C GLU A 39 -20.59 -2.09 -8.96
N GLY A 40 -19.60 -1.62 -8.22
CA GLY A 40 -18.92 -2.44 -7.19
C GLY A 40 -17.99 -3.52 -7.73
N GLN A 41 -17.48 -3.37 -8.94
CA GLN A 41 -16.62 -4.39 -9.56
C GLN A 41 -15.14 -4.10 -9.49
N GLY A 42 -14.76 -2.87 -9.19
CA GLY A 42 -13.36 -2.46 -9.08
C GLY A 42 -13.09 -1.71 -7.80
N ALA A 43 -11.82 -1.69 -7.40
CA ALA A 43 -11.39 -0.90 -6.26
C ALA A 43 -11.43 0.59 -6.61
N ARG A 44 -11.70 1.43 -5.62
CA ARG A 44 -11.70 2.88 -5.81
C ARG A 44 -10.27 3.42 -5.86
N PRO A 45 -10.03 4.51 -6.61
CA PRO A 45 -8.68 5.07 -6.72
C PRO A 45 -8.01 5.36 -5.37
N MET A 46 -8.74 5.91 -4.41
CA MET A 46 -8.15 6.22 -3.10
C MET A 46 -7.89 4.97 -2.25
N GLU A 47 -8.65 3.89 -2.45
CA GLU A 47 -8.34 2.59 -1.85
C GLU A 47 -7.05 2.03 -2.44
N LEU A 48 -6.85 2.17 -3.75
CA LEU A 48 -5.63 1.73 -4.42
C LEU A 48 -4.42 2.52 -3.92
N PHE A 49 -4.62 3.80 -3.62
CA PHE A 49 -3.58 4.63 -3.04
C PHE A 49 -3.10 4.05 -1.71
N LEU A 50 -4.03 3.71 -0.82
CA LEU A 50 -3.71 3.05 0.46
C LEU A 50 -3.03 1.70 0.23
N SER A 51 -3.57 0.90 -0.68
CA SER A 51 -3.00 -0.41 -1.02
C SER A 51 -1.56 -0.29 -1.49
N SER A 52 -1.24 0.74 -2.26
CA SER A 52 0.11 0.98 -2.76
C SER A 52 1.10 1.25 -1.63
N VAL A 53 0.71 2.10 -0.69
CA VAL A 53 1.56 2.42 0.47
C VAL A 53 1.78 1.18 1.33
N ALA A 54 0.71 0.46 1.65
CA ALA A 54 0.78 -0.73 2.49
C ALA A 54 1.58 -1.85 1.83
N SER A 55 1.30 -2.16 0.56
CA SER A 55 1.97 -3.27 -0.13
C SER A 55 3.45 -2.98 -0.41
N CYS A 56 3.78 -1.74 -0.76
CA CYS A 56 5.17 -1.35 -0.98
C CYS A 56 5.99 -1.53 0.30
N SER A 57 5.46 -1.05 1.43
CA SER A 57 6.09 -1.25 2.74
C SER A 57 6.18 -2.72 3.11
N ALA A 58 5.11 -3.48 2.88
CA ALA A 58 5.05 -4.91 3.22
C ALA A 58 6.11 -5.72 2.47
N MET A 59 6.30 -5.43 1.19
CA MET A 59 7.32 -6.12 0.39
C MET A 59 8.71 -5.87 0.94
N ASP A 60 9.02 -4.65 1.34
CA ASP A 60 10.29 -4.32 1.96
C ASP A 60 10.49 -5.07 3.28
N VAL A 61 9.44 -5.15 4.11
CA VAL A 61 9.49 -5.91 5.38
C VAL A 61 9.82 -7.38 5.09
N LEU A 62 9.13 -7.99 4.12
CA LEU A 62 9.36 -9.39 3.77
C LEU A 62 10.78 -9.63 3.25
N VAL A 63 11.31 -8.72 2.42
CA VAL A 63 12.67 -8.83 1.91
C VAL A 63 13.69 -8.74 3.05
N ILE A 64 13.50 -7.80 3.97
CA ILE A 64 14.41 -7.63 5.12
C ILE A 64 14.38 -8.86 6.02
N LEU A 65 13.19 -9.35 6.38
CA LEU A 65 13.07 -10.53 7.24
C LEU A 65 13.63 -11.79 6.59
N ARG A 66 13.44 -11.94 5.27
CA ARG A 66 14.01 -13.06 4.53
C ARG A 66 15.53 -13.04 4.54
N LYS A 67 16.15 -11.89 4.35
CA LYS A 67 17.61 -11.73 4.40
C LYS A 67 18.16 -12.06 5.79
N GLN A 68 17.37 -11.83 6.83
CA GLN A 68 17.74 -12.16 8.20
C GLN A 68 17.35 -13.59 8.58
N ARG A 69 16.80 -14.36 7.64
CA ARG A 69 16.38 -15.75 7.84
C ARG A 69 15.34 -15.90 8.93
N GLU A 70 14.46 -14.91 9.11
CA GLU A 70 13.37 -14.99 10.05
C GLU A 70 12.24 -15.82 9.45
N PRO A 71 11.68 -16.79 10.21
CA PRO A 71 10.68 -17.72 9.67
C PRO A 71 9.27 -17.14 9.70
N ILE A 72 9.04 -16.11 8.91
CA ILE A 72 7.71 -15.51 8.78
C ILE A 72 6.78 -16.42 7.96
N GLU A 73 5.61 -16.72 8.50
CA GLU A 73 4.60 -17.55 7.85
C GLU A 73 3.59 -16.70 7.09
N ASN A 74 3.23 -15.54 7.65
CA ASN A 74 2.27 -14.63 7.04
C ASN A 74 2.48 -13.21 7.57
N LEU A 75 2.23 -12.25 6.70
CA LEU A 75 2.23 -10.83 7.08
C LEU A 75 0.90 -10.22 6.64
N ARG A 76 0.17 -9.68 7.59
CA ARG A 76 -1.06 -8.95 7.35
C ARG A 76 -0.84 -7.49 7.69
N ILE A 77 -1.33 -6.59 6.84
CA ILE A 77 -1.26 -5.16 7.09
C ILE A 77 -2.68 -4.59 7.05
N GLU A 78 -3.02 -3.82 8.07
CA GLU A 78 -4.21 -2.99 8.05
C GLU A 78 -3.74 -1.56 7.88
N ILE A 79 -4.32 -0.85 6.92
CA ILE A 79 -4.00 0.55 6.70
C ILE A 79 -5.29 1.38 6.73
N GLU A 80 -5.26 2.47 7.48
CA GLU A 80 -6.37 3.39 7.61
C GLU A 80 -5.88 4.78 7.22
N GLY A 81 -6.59 5.41 6.30
CA GLY A 81 -6.28 6.77 5.85
C GLY A 81 -7.35 7.75 6.25
N THR A 82 -6.94 8.91 6.70
CA THR A 82 -7.83 10.04 7.01
C THR A 82 -7.70 11.07 5.91
N ARG A 83 -8.82 11.46 5.32
CA ARG A 83 -8.89 12.45 4.25
C ARG A 83 -9.46 13.76 4.75
N ALA A 84 -9.02 14.86 4.15
CA ALA A 84 -9.63 16.16 4.42
C ALA A 84 -11.10 16.17 3.98
N ASP A 85 -11.96 16.79 4.77
CA ASP A 85 -13.37 16.98 4.40
C ASP A 85 -13.48 18.24 3.53
N ALA A 86 -13.09 18.08 2.28
CA ALA A 86 -12.96 19.18 1.33
C ALA A 86 -13.00 18.64 -0.10
N ILE A 87 -12.98 19.52 -1.09
CA ILE A 87 -12.84 19.18 -2.51
C ILE A 87 -11.67 20.00 -3.06
N PRO A 88 -10.56 19.36 -3.48
CA PRO A 88 -10.27 17.93 -3.38
C PRO A 88 -10.09 17.46 -1.94
N SER A 89 -10.19 16.14 -1.74
CA SER A 89 -10.14 15.50 -0.42
C SER A 89 -8.90 14.59 -0.32
N PRO A 90 -7.71 15.18 -0.13
CA PRO A 90 -6.49 14.39 -0.05
C PRO A 90 -6.35 13.68 1.29
N PHE A 91 -5.50 12.65 1.34
CA PHE A 91 -5.10 12.07 2.61
C PHE A 91 -4.25 13.06 3.40
N THR A 92 -4.56 13.20 4.68
CA THR A 92 -3.78 14.00 5.62
C THR A 92 -2.92 13.13 6.52
N SER A 93 -3.38 11.90 6.81
CA SER A 93 -2.63 10.93 7.60
C SER A 93 -2.99 9.52 7.22
N MET A 94 -2.07 8.59 7.50
CA MET A 94 -2.27 7.15 7.34
C MET A 94 -1.67 6.44 8.55
N LYS A 95 -2.35 5.38 9.00
CA LYS A 95 -1.85 4.52 10.06
C LYS A 95 -1.80 3.09 9.54
N MET A 96 -0.65 2.43 9.70
CA MET A 96 -0.46 1.04 9.34
C MET A 96 -0.25 0.18 10.57
N VAL A 97 -0.87 -1.00 10.59
CA VAL A 97 -0.62 -2.03 11.60
C VAL A 97 -0.11 -3.27 10.87
N PHE A 98 1.11 -3.67 11.18
CA PHE A 98 1.76 -4.86 10.61
C PHE A 98 1.60 -6.00 11.61
N ILE A 99 0.99 -7.09 11.17
CA ILE A 99 0.72 -8.25 12.01
C ILE A 99 1.43 -9.45 11.39
N ALA A 100 2.48 -9.92 12.06
CA ALA A 100 3.31 -11.02 11.57
C ALA A 100 2.96 -12.31 12.30
N LYS A 101 2.82 -13.40 11.55
CA LYS A 101 2.63 -14.75 12.08
C LYS A 101 3.89 -15.55 11.83
N GLY A 102 4.27 -16.38 12.82
CA GLY A 102 5.46 -17.22 12.75
C GLY A 102 6.40 -16.96 13.93
N ALA A 103 7.44 -17.76 14.03
CA ALA A 103 8.45 -17.64 15.09
C ALA A 103 9.44 -16.51 14.78
N VAL A 104 8.93 -15.33 14.53
CA VAL A 104 9.71 -14.15 14.16
C VAL A 104 10.20 -13.45 15.41
N ASN A 105 11.46 -13.03 15.41
CA ASN A 105 12.03 -12.24 16.51
C ASN A 105 11.37 -10.85 16.50
N GLU A 106 10.79 -10.46 17.63
CA GLU A 106 10.04 -9.21 17.73
C GLU A 106 10.90 -7.98 17.46
N HIS A 107 12.12 -7.94 17.98
CA HIS A 107 13.01 -6.82 17.76
C HIS A 107 13.36 -6.67 16.27
N LYS A 108 13.59 -7.79 15.59
CA LYS A 108 13.86 -7.76 14.14
C LYS A 108 12.65 -7.35 13.33
N LEU A 109 11.44 -7.73 13.77
CA LEU A 109 10.21 -7.28 13.15
C LEU A 109 10.07 -5.76 13.25
N GLN A 110 10.23 -5.21 14.46
CA GLN A 110 10.15 -3.76 14.68
C GLN A 110 11.14 -3.00 13.81
N ARG A 111 12.38 -3.50 13.74
CA ARG A 111 13.43 -2.88 12.94
C ARG A 111 13.11 -2.98 11.44
N ALA A 112 12.61 -4.12 10.98
CA ALA A 112 12.26 -4.31 9.56
C ALA A 112 11.16 -3.34 9.15
N VAL A 113 10.12 -3.17 9.96
CA VAL A 113 9.01 -2.26 9.67
C VAL A 113 9.50 -0.80 9.70
N SER A 114 10.31 -0.44 10.68
CA SER A 114 10.90 0.91 10.75
C SER A 114 11.68 1.24 9.48
N LEU A 115 12.57 0.35 9.05
CA LEU A 115 13.36 0.54 7.84
C LEU A 115 12.49 0.62 6.58
N ALA A 116 11.50 -0.26 6.48
CA ALA A 116 10.61 -0.30 5.34
C ALA A 116 9.83 1.02 5.20
N VAL A 117 9.16 1.43 6.25
CA VAL A 117 8.27 2.61 6.20
C VAL A 117 9.07 3.91 6.13
N GLU A 118 10.13 4.03 6.92
CA GLU A 118 10.84 5.30 7.10
C GLU A 118 11.99 5.52 6.11
N LYS A 119 12.49 4.45 5.48
CA LYS A 119 13.67 4.57 4.62
C LYS A 119 13.49 4.02 3.21
N TYR A 120 12.86 2.88 3.03
CA TYR A 120 12.87 2.17 1.75
C TYR A 120 11.60 2.25 0.92
N CYS A 121 10.45 2.52 1.52
CA CYS A 121 9.18 2.51 0.79
C CYS A 121 9.07 3.67 -0.20
N SER A 122 9.11 3.34 -1.49
CA SER A 122 9.00 4.34 -2.56
C SER A 122 7.64 5.05 -2.55
N ALA A 123 6.57 4.31 -2.29
CA ALA A 123 5.22 4.89 -2.22
C ALA A 123 5.13 5.93 -1.08
N ARG A 124 5.68 5.59 0.10
CA ARG A 124 5.72 6.52 1.24
C ARG A 124 6.55 7.77 0.91
N ALA A 125 7.69 7.57 0.27
CA ALA A 125 8.58 8.67 -0.10
C ALA A 125 7.93 9.64 -1.11
N THR A 126 6.96 9.14 -1.89
CA THR A 126 6.24 9.95 -2.88
C THR A 126 5.27 10.94 -2.22
N ILE A 127 4.85 10.68 -0.99
CA ILE A 127 3.88 11.50 -0.25
C ILE A 127 4.45 12.02 1.08
N PRO A 128 5.57 12.76 1.06
CA PRO A 128 6.26 13.13 2.30
C PRO A 128 5.45 14.06 3.20
N HIS A 129 4.47 14.76 2.67
CA HIS A 129 3.61 15.68 3.42
C HIS A 129 2.46 14.98 4.17
N VAL A 130 2.22 13.71 3.89
CA VAL A 130 1.21 12.94 4.62
C VAL A 130 1.84 12.34 5.87
N GLU A 131 1.18 12.51 7.01
CA GLU A 131 1.64 11.89 8.25
C GLU A 131 1.39 10.39 8.18
N VAL A 132 2.43 9.58 8.31
CA VAL A 132 2.32 8.12 8.30
C VAL A 132 2.85 7.58 9.61
N THR A 133 2.00 6.87 10.35
CA THR A 133 2.36 6.19 11.58
C THR A 133 2.20 4.69 11.40
N TRP A 134 2.88 3.92 12.25
CA TRP A 134 2.80 2.47 12.17
C TRP A 134 3.00 1.83 13.53
N GLU A 135 2.49 0.61 13.65
CA GLU A 135 2.84 -0.29 14.74
C GLU A 135 3.03 -1.69 14.14
N ALA A 136 3.79 -2.52 14.83
CA ALA A 136 4.05 -3.90 14.39
C ALA A 136 3.91 -4.82 15.59
N ARG A 137 3.26 -5.96 15.37
CA ARG A 137 3.05 -6.96 16.42
C ARG A 137 3.08 -8.37 15.87
N LEU A 138 3.40 -9.30 16.75
CA LEU A 138 3.31 -10.71 16.44
C LEU A 138 1.89 -11.20 16.72
N GLU A 139 1.38 -12.05 15.84
CA GLU A 139 0.13 -12.74 16.06
C GLU A 139 0.37 -13.89 17.04
N PRO A 140 -0.44 -14.01 18.10
CA PRO A 140 -0.26 -15.09 19.09
C PRO A 140 -0.56 -16.47 18.52
#